data_2cc02564d78578c456c69135f726b8e1
#
_entry.id   2cc02564d78578c456c69135f726b8e1
#
_cell.length_a   1.000
_cell.length_b   1.000
_cell.length_c   1.000
_cell.angle_alpha   90.00
_cell.angle_beta   90.00
_cell.angle_gamma   90.00
#
_symmetry.space_group_name_H-M   'P 1'
#
loop_
_entity.id
_entity.type
_entity.pdbx_description
1 polymer ?
#
loop_
_entity_poly.entity_id
_entity_poly.type
_entity_poly.pdbx_seq_one_letter_code
_entity_poly.pdbx_strand_id
1 'polypeptide(L)'
;MVLRHSKISTSAFTLVELLVVIAIIGILSTLSVVALNSARSKARDARRLSDVKQIGMALEMYFDTKGVYPETPVLSDNGVITGLCLSDLGISSTCGADIYLQKIPAGPKKNENYTYFSLHNQSDYRVNFELENNSGGFTAGPLSYSPNGL
;
A
#
# COMPACT_ATOMS: atom_id res chain seq x y z
N MET A 1 6.60 -75.80 1.08
CA MET A 1 6.14 -74.44 1.40
C MET A 1 6.29 -73.58 0.17
N VAL A 2 5.19 -73.35 -0.60
CA VAL A 2 5.25 -72.70 -1.89
C VAL A 2 4.90 -71.23 -1.63
N LEU A 3 5.86 -70.33 -1.84
CA LEU A 3 5.67 -68.88 -1.74
C LEU A 3 4.88 -68.39 -2.98
N ARG A 4 3.67 -67.97 -2.76
CA ARG A 4 2.79 -67.34 -3.77
C ARG A 4 3.30 -65.90 -4.03
N HIS A 5 3.94 -65.70 -5.17
CA HIS A 5 4.26 -64.35 -5.66
C HIS A 5 2.97 -63.63 -6.07
N SER A 6 2.57 -62.64 -5.33
CA SER A 6 1.50 -61.72 -5.69
C SER A 6 2.06 -60.81 -6.81
N LYS A 7 1.52 -60.92 -8.04
CA LYS A 7 1.76 -59.97 -9.11
C LYS A 7 1.10 -58.64 -8.77
N ILE A 8 1.90 -57.64 -8.41
CA ILE A 8 1.44 -56.26 -8.33
C ILE A 8 1.23 -55.79 -9.76
N SER A 9 0.00 -55.59 -10.18
CA SER A 9 -0.32 -54.97 -11.48
C SER A 9 0.03 -53.49 -11.41
N THR A 10 1.17 -53.10 -11.99
CA THR A 10 1.51 -51.68 -12.19
C THR A 10 0.74 -51.20 -13.41
N SER A 11 -0.34 -50.43 -13.19
CA SER A 11 -0.99 -49.67 -14.25
C SER A 11 -0.03 -48.59 -14.72
N ALA A 12 0.41 -48.65 -15.97
CA ALA A 12 1.26 -47.62 -16.60
C ALA A 12 0.36 -46.45 -17.03
N PHE A 13 0.81 -45.22 -16.75
CA PHE A 13 0.12 -43.99 -17.18
C PHE A 13 0.20 -43.85 -18.70
N THR A 14 -0.88 -43.43 -19.31
CA THR A 14 -0.91 -43.14 -20.75
C THR A 14 -0.35 -41.73 -21.00
N LEU A 15 0.28 -41.56 -22.18
CA LEU A 15 0.80 -40.25 -22.62
C LEU A 15 -0.31 -39.19 -22.69
N VAL A 16 -1.52 -39.60 -23.09
CA VAL A 16 -2.70 -38.72 -23.18
C VAL A 16 -3.14 -38.22 -21.81
N GLU A 17 -3.17 -39.07 -20.77
CA GLU A 17 -3.49 -38.65 -19.40
C GLU A 17 -2.52 -37.60 -18.91
N LEU A 18 -1.23 -37.76 -19.16
CA LEU A 18 -0.24 -36.76 -18.77
C LEU A 18 -0.42 -35.45 -19.53
N LEU A 19 -0.69 -35.53 -20.85
CA LEU A 19 -0.90 -34.35 -21.70
C LEU A 19 -2.11 -33.52 -21.24
N VAL A 20 -3.24 -34.16 -20.90
CA VAL A 20 -4.45 -33.49 -20.41
C VAL A 20 -4.17 -32.79 -19.07
N VAL A 21 -3.45 -33.44 -18.17
CA VAL A 21 -3.14 -32.86 -16.87
C VAL A 21 -2.30 -31.59 -17.01
N ILE A 22 -1.23 -31.62 -17.82
CA ILE A 22 -0.40 -30.41 -18.03
C ILE A 22 -1.17 -29.30 -18.74
N ALA A 23 -2.08 -29.62 -19.65
CA ALA A 23 -2.94 -28.64 -20.31
C ALA A 23 -3.87 -27.95 -19.31
N ILE A 24 -4.51 -28.69 -18.40
CA ILE A 24 -5.37 -28.12 -17.36
C ILE A 24 -4.56 -27.25 -16.39
N ILE A 25 -3.39 -27.73 -15.93
CA ILE A 25 -2.52 -26.96 -15.05
C ILE A 25 -2.07 -25.65 -15.74
N GLY A 26 -1.74 -25.70 -17.02
CA GLY A 26 -1.38 -24.53 -17.82
C GLY A 26 -2.48 -23.47 -17.84
N ILE A 27 -3.72 -23.87 -18.10
CA ILE A 27 -4.88 -22.96 -18.12
C ILE A 27 -5.14 -22.39 -16.73
N LEU A 28 -5.16 -23.21 -15.68
CA LEU A 28 -5.40 -22.75 -14.31
C LEU A 28 -4.30 -21.78 -13.83
N SER A 29 -3.05 -22.05 -14.19
CA SER A 29 -1.92 -21.20 -13.82
C SER A 29 -2.03 -19.80 -14.43
N THR A 30 -2.44 -19.68 -15.69
CA THR A 30 -2.59 -18.36 -16.33
C THR A 30 -3.70 -17.52 -15.67
N LEU A 31 -4.83 -18.11 -15.35
CA LEU A 31 -5.93 -17.44 -14.64
C LEU A 31 -5.51 -16.99 -13.23
N SER A 32 -4.76 -17.84 -12.52
CA SER A 32 -4.28 -17.55 -11.16
C SER A 32 -3.33 -16.35 -11.13
N VAL A 33 -2.44 -16.20 -12.10
CA VAL A 33 -1.50 -15.06 -12.17
C VAL A 33 -2.24 -13.74 -12.35
N VAL A 34 -3.25 -13.69 -13.22
CA VAL A 34 -4.05 -12.47 -13.45
C VAL A 34 -4.82 -12.08 -12.19
N ALA A 35 -5.47 -13.04 -11.55
CA ALA A 35 -6.23 -12.81 -10.31
C ALA A 35 -5.33 -12.30 -9.18
N LEU A 36 -4.12 -12.89 -9.04
CA LEU A 36 -3.15 -12.50 -8.02
C LEU A 36 -2.62 -11.07 -8.23
N ASN A 37 -2.35 -10.68 -9.47
CA ASN A 37 -1.89 -9.32 -9.78
C ASN A 37 -2.97 -8.27 -9.44
N SER A 38 -4.23 -8.54 -9.76
CA SER A 38 -5.37 -7.70 -9.39
C SER A 38 -5.53 -7.60 -7.87
N ALA A 39 -5.42 -8.72 -7.15
CA ALA A 39 -5.50 -8.74 -5.69
C ALA A 39 -4.36 -7.92 -5.05
N ARG A 40 -3.14 -8.05 -5.57
CA ARG A 40 -1.96 -7.30 -5.09
C ARG A 40 -2.10 -5.80 -5.30
N SER A 41 -2.60 -5.35 -6.47
CA SER A 41 -2.81 -3.92 -6.72
C SER A 41 -3.87 -3.33 -5.81
N LYS A 42 -4.98 -4.03 -5.58
CA LYS A 42 -6.01 -3.62 -4.62
C LYS A 42 -5.49 -3.55 -3.18
N ALA A 43 -4.65 -4.51 -2.77
CA ALA A 43 -4.02 -4.49 -1.45
C ALA A 43 -3.07 -3.28 -1.28
N ARG A 44 -2.34 -2.88 -2.33
CA ARG A 44 -1.52 -1.67 -2.30
C ARG A 44 -2.38 -0.41 -2.15
N ASP A 45 -3.50 -0.32 -2.87
CA ASP A 45 -4.41 0.82 -2.77
C ASP A 45 -5.04 0.91 -1.37
N ALA A 46 -5.46 -0.21 -0.78
CA ALA A 46 -5.95 -0.24 0.59
C ALA A 46 -4.90 0.24 1.59
N ARG A 47 -3.62 -0.12 1.39
CA ARG A 47 -2.52 0.37 2.21
C ARG A 47 -2.32 1.88 2.06
N ARG A 48 -2.33 2.43 0.84
CA ARG A 48 -2.23 3.88 0.60
C ARG A 48 -3.32 4.66 1.34
N LEU A 49 -4.56 4.19 1.24
CA LEU A 49 -5.68 4.79 1.95
C LEU A 49 -5.51 4.74 3.47
N SER A 50 -4.98 3.64 3.99
CA SER A 50 -4.66 3.50 5.42
C SER A 50 -3.53 4.44 5.85
N ASP A 51 -2.44 4.50 5.08
CA ASP A 51 -1.29 5.36 5.34
C ASP A 51 -1.71 6.85 5.38
N VAL A 52 -2.48 7.30 4.38
CA VAL A 52 -2.95 8.69 4.29
C VAL A 52 -3.89 9.05 5.43
N LYS A 53 -4.79 8.14 5.83
CA LYS A 53 -5.64 8.34 7.01
C LYS A 53 -4.83 8.45 8.29
N GLN A 54 -3.78 7.63 8.44
CA GLN A 54 -2.88 7.72 9.60
C GLN A 54 -2.14 9.05 9.63
N ILE A 55 -1.64 9.54 8.49
CA ILE A 55 -1.03 10.86 8.37
C ILE A 55 -2.04 11.95 8.74
N GLY A 56 -3.25 11.87 8.21
CA GLY A 56 -4.33 12.81 8.52
C GLY A 56 -4.64 12.87 10.02
N MET A 57 -4.84 11.73 10.66
CA MET A 57 -5.08 11.69 12.11
C MET A 57 -3.95 12.35 12.91
N ALA A 58 -2.71 12.13 12.54
CA ALA A 58 -1.57 12.75 13.20
C ALA A 58 -1.53 14.27 12.97
N LEU A 59 -1.91 14.75 11.78
CA LEU A 59 -2.03 16.18 11.46
C LEU A 59 -3.15 16.85 12.28
N GLU A 60 -4.28 16.17 12.46
CA GLU A 60 -5.36 16.68 13.34
C GLU A 60 -4.91 16.77 14.81
N MET A 61 -4.16 15.78 15.31
CA MET A 61 -3.57 15.84 16.65
C MET A 61 -2.59 17.01 16.82
N TYR A 62 -1.80 17.28 15.78
CA TYR A 62 -0.92 18.45 15.75
C TYR A 62 -1.71 19.75 15.79
N PHE A 63 -2.75 19.85 14.96
CA PHE A 63 -3.64 21.02 14.88
C PHE A 63 -4.36 21.26 16.22
N ASP A 64 -4.87 20.23 16.87
CA ASP A 64 -5.52 20.33 18.18
C ASP A 64 -4.58 20.94 19.25
N THR A 65 -3.29 20.66 19.15
CA THR A 65 -2.28 21.16 20.10
C THR A 65 -1.74 22.55 19.75
N LYS A 66 -1.54 22.83 18.45
CA LYS A 66 -0.84 24.04 17.95
C LYS A 66 -1.81 25.11 17.41
N GLY A 67 -3.05 24.74 17.07
CA GLY A 67 -4.05 25.61 16.43
C GLY A 67 -3.80 25.90 14.95
N VAL A 68 -2.76 25.30 14.37
CA VAL A 68 -2.35 25.43 12.96
C VAL A 68 -1.78 24.11 12.48
N TYR A 69 -1.82 23.85 11.16
CA TYR A 69 -1.12 22.71 10.56
C TYR A 69 0.37 23.02 10.36
N PRO A 70 1.24 21.99 10.30
CA PRO A 70 2.66 22.17 10.06
C PRO A 70 2.94 22.92 8.75
N GLU A 71 4.03 23.67 8.68
CA GLU A 71 4.51 24.22 7.42
C GLU A 71 4.94 23.11 6.46
N THR A 72 4.86 23.40 5.16
CA THR A 72 5.43 22.50 4.14
C THR A 72 6.93 22.36 4.38
N PRO A 73 7.47 21.13 4.51
CA PRO A 73 8.88 20.94 4.79
C PRO A 73 9.78 21.55 3.73
N VAL A 74 10.66 22.47 4.11
CA VAL A 74 11.59 23.16 3.19
C VAL A 74 12.71 22.24 2.69
N LEU A 75 12.96 21.13 3.41
CA LEU A 75 14.06 20.21 3.15
C LEU A 75 13.80 19.22 2.01
N SER A 76 12.59 19.17 1.47
CA SER A 76 12.27 18.27 0.36
C SER A 76 11.77 19.06 -0.83
N ASP A 77 12.47 18.92 -1.95
CA ASP A 77 11.91 19.33 -3.25
C ASP A 77 10.54 18.67 -3.43
N ASN A 78 9.52 19.49 -3.76
CA ASN A 78 8.15 19.05 -3.99
C ASN A 78 7.35 18.52 -2.78
N GLY A 79 7.68 18.90 -1.53
CA GLY A 79 6.86 18.58 -0.36
C GLY A 79 6.83 17.10 0.04
N VAL A 80 7.83 16.30 -0.33
CA VAL A 80 7.93 14.89 0.05
C VAL A 80 8.08 14.77 1.57
N ILE A 81 7.20 14.00 2.21
CA ILE A 81 7.18 13.80 3.66
C ILE A 81 7.55 12.37 4.08
N THR A 82 7.63 11.45 3.13
CA THR A 82 7.94 10.04 3.39
C THR A 82 9.24 9.88 4.19
N GLY A 83 9.16 9.13 5.29
CA GLY A 83 10.30 8.84 6.15
C GLY A 83 10.61 9.91 7.19
N LEU A 84 9.99 11.09 7.12
CA LEU A 84 10.06 12.13 8.13
C LEU A 84 9.17 11.78 9.33
N CYS A 85 9.32 12.51 10.43
CA CYS A 85 8.41 12.45 11.57
C CYS A 85 7.54 13.71 11.66
N LEU A 86 6.38 13.56 12.29
CA LEU A 86 5.53 14.68 12.71
C LEU A 86 5.61 14.80 14.23
N SER A 87 6.08 15.94 14.69
CA SER A 87 6.25 16.25 16.11
C SER A 87 5.86 17.70 16.41
N ASP A 88 6.05 18.15 17.63
CA ASP A 88 5.90 19.55 18.05
C ASP A 88 6.72 20.55 17.21
N LEU A 89 7.77 20.09 16.54
CA LEU A 89 8.58 20.86 15.59
C LEU A 89 8.02 20.86 14.15
N GLY A 90 6.86 20.25 13.93
CA GLY A 90 6.29 20.05 12.59
C GLY A 90 6.80 18.79 11.89
N ILE A 91 6.79 18.79 10.56
CA ILE A 91 7.27 17.65 9.74
C ILE A 91 8.76 17.84 9.45
N SER A 92 9.61 16.98 10.01
CA SER A 92 11.06 17.10 9.87
C SER A 92 11.77 15.74 9.96
N SER A 93 13.07 15.73 9.65
CA SER A 93 13.93 14.56 9.82
C SER A 93 14.34 14.32 11.27
N THR A 94 14.24 15.35 12.12
CA THR A 94 14.55 15.29 13.55
C THR A 94 13.25 15.45 14.31
N CYS A 95 12.88 14.47 15.13
CA CYS A 95 11.66 14.51 15.92
C CYS A 95 11.88 15.38 17.19
N GLY A 96 10.87 16.16 17.54
CA GLY A 96 10.81 16.90 18.79
C GLY A 96 10.41 16.02 19.97
N ALA A 97 10.01 16.66 21.07
CA ALA A 97 9.65 15.98 22.32
C ALA A 97 8.26 15.32 22.24
N ASP A 98 7.28 16.02 21.65
CA ASP A 98 5.93 15.52 21.49
C ASP A 98 5.79 14.96 20.07
N ILE A 99 5.71 13.64 19.96
CA ILE A 99 5.66 12.94 18.66
C ILE A 99 4.23 12.50 18.37
N TYR A 100 3.65 13.02 17.30
CA TYR A 100 2.33 12.62 16.78
C TYR A 100 2.42 11.44 15.81
N LEU A 101 3.49 11.40 15.00
CA LEU A 101 3.80 10.29 14.11
C LEU A 101 5.31 10.12 13.99
N GLN A 102 5.84 9.04 14.55
CA GLN A 102 7.28 8.82 14.64
C GLN A 102 7.94 8.70 13.26
N LYS A 103 7.24 8.11 12.31
CA LYS A 103 7.73 7.98 10.94
C LYS A 103 6.57 7.94 9.97
N ILE A 104 6.56 8.87 9.05
CA ILE A 104 5.60 8.90 7.95
C ILE A 104 5.90 7.72 7.02
N PRO A 105 4.91 6.85 6.74
CA PRO A 105 5.11 5.64 5.94
C PRO A 105 5.55 5.97 4.50
N ALA A 106 6.20 5.00 3.86
CA ALA A 106 6.44 5.02 2.44
C ALA A 106 5.30 4.28 1.72
N GLY A 107 4.99 4.71 0.51
CA GLY A 107 4.03 4.01 -0.33
C GLY A 107 4.43 2.55 -0.58
N PRO A 108 3.50 1.70 -0.99
CA PRO A 108 3.72 0.26 -1.15
C PRO A 108 4.61 -0.13 -2.32
N LYS A 109 4.89 0.77 -3.25
CA LYS A 109 5.87 0.58 -4.32
C LYS A 109 7.22 1.18 -3.97
N LYS A 110 8.26 0.68 -4.61
CA LYS A 110 9.62 1.23 -4.45
C LYS A 110 9.64 2.69 -4.93
N ASN A 111 10.22 3.58 -4.11
CA ASN A 111 10.34 5.02 -4.38
C ASN A 111 8.99 5.76 -4.48
N GLU A 112 7.92 5.20 -3.97
CA GLU A 112 6.63 5.86 -3.88
C GLU A 112 6.59 6.73 -2.62
N ASN A 113 6.32 8.02 -2.80
CA ASN A 113 6.32 9.02 -1.75
C ASN A 113 4.96 9.67 -1.60
N TYR A 114 4.62 10.04 -0.38
CA TYR A 114 3.53 10.97 -0.10
C TYR A 114 4.07 12.39 -0.07
N THR A 115 3.29 13.35 -0.57
CA THR A 115 3.65 14.77 -0.53
C THR A 115 2.63 15.54 0.29
N TYR A 116 3.11 16.54 1.02
CA TYR A 116 2.30 17.39 1.89
C TYR A 116 2.52 18.87 1.53
N PHE A 117 1.43 19.60 1.50
CA PHE A 117 1.43 21.05 1.30
C PHE A 117 0.51 21.69 2.32
N SER A 118 1.06 22.66 3.06
CA SER A 118 0.30 23.57 3.90
C SER A 118 -0.36 24.64 3.02
N LEU A 119 -1.61 24.95 3.30
CA LEU A 119 -2.42 25.86 2.52
C LEU A 119 -3.03 26.94 3.45
N HIS A 120 -3.41 28.08 2.89
CA HIS A 120 -4.14 29.15 3.55
C HIS A 120 -3.54 29.55 4.91
N ASN A 121 -2.24 29.85 4.97
CA ASN A 121 -1.53 30.20 6.20
C ASN A 121 -1.67 29.14 7.29
N GLN A 122 -1.50 27.86 6.94
CA GLN A 122 -1.56 26.71 7.87
C GLN A 122 -2.95 26.42 8.45
N SER A 123 -4.02 26.98 7.87
CA SER A 123 -5.39 26.64 8.27
C SER A 123 -5.96 25.43 7.52
N ASP A 124 -5.26 24.96 6.50
CA ASP A 124 -5.65 23.82 5.67
C ASP A 124 -4.40 23.08 5.17
N TYR A 125 -4.56 21.84 4.72
CA TYR A 125 -3.48 21.04 4.14
C TYR A 125 -3.95 20.14 3.03
N ARG A 126 -2.98 19.64 2.27
CA ARG A 126 -3.19 18.61 1.25
C ARG A 126 -2.09 17.57 1.32
N VAL A 127 -2.48 16.29 1.45
CA VAL A 127 -1.59 15.14 1.30
C VAL A 127 -1.92 14.46 -0.01
N ASN A 128 -0.98 14.43 -0.95
CA ASN A 128 -1.20 13.82 -2.26
C ASN A 128 -0.67 12.39 -2.31
N PHE A 129 -1.40 11.54 -3.02
CA PHE A 129 -1.08 10.15 -3.29
C PHE A 129 -1.78 9.69 -4.57
N GLU A 130 -1.54 8.46 -5.02
CA GLU A 130 -2.12 7.93 -6.25
C GLU A 130 -2.67 6.52 -6.04
N LEU A 131 -3.87 6.23 -6.56
CA LEU A 131 -4.46 4.89 -6.59
C LEU A 131 -4.25 4.22 -7.94
N GLU A 132 -3.95 2.92 -7.94
CA GLU A 132 -3.80 2.09 -9.14
C GLU A 132 -5.16 1.65 -9.69
N ASN A 133 -6.14 1.47 -8.81
CA ASN A 133 -7.48 1.00 -9.14
C ASN A 133 -8.55 1.83 -8.41
N ASN A 134 -9.80 1.66 -8.82
CA ASN A 134 -10.92 2.17 -8.03
C ASN A 134 -10.94 1.43 -6.69
N SER A 135 -10.83 2.15 -5.59
CA SER A 135 -10.73 1.59 -4.25
C SER A 135 -11.33 2.54 -3.21
N GLY A 136 -12.00 1.97 -2.21
CA GLY A 136 -12.56 2.76 -1.10
C GLY A 136 -13.61 3.79 -1.50
N GLY A 137 -14.27 3.63 -2.64
CA GLY A 137 -15.23 4.61 -3.18
C GLY A 137 -14.60 5.69 -4.08
N PHE A 138 -13.28 5.63 -4.30
CA PHE A 138 -12.52 6.60 -5.11
C PHE A 138 -12.10 5.99 -6.44
N THR A 139 -11.94 6.84 -7.47
CA THR A 139 -11.42 6.45 -8.78
C THR A 139 -9.90 6.33 -8.75
N ALA A 140 -9.36 5.46 -9.63
CA ALA A 140 -7.92 5.38 -9.87
C ALA A 140 -7.35 6.71 -10.34
N GLY A 141 -6.11 7.00 -9.96
CA GLY A 141 -5.38 8.21 -10.31
C GLY A 141 -4.94 9.04 -9.11
N PRO A 142 -4.48 10.27 -9.36
CA PRO A 142 -4.01 11.17 -8.30
C PRO A 142 -5.17 11.65 -7.43
N LEU A 143 -4.98 11.59 -6.12
CA LEU A 143 -5.92 12.01 -5.10
C LEU A 143 -5.24 12.90 -4.06
N SER A 144 -6.06 13.67 -3.36
CA SER A 144 -5.60 14.53 -2.26
C SER A 144 -6.47 14.32 -1.05
N TYR A 145 -5.85 14.09 0.10
CA TYR A 145 -6.50 14.06 1.40
C TYR A 145 -6.36 15.43 2.08
N SER A 146 -7.41 15.90 2.70
CA SER A 146 -7.51 17.21 3.37
C SER A 146 -8.22 17.06 4.71
N PRO A 147 -8.34 18.12 5.56
CA PRO A 147 -9.13 18.09 6.79
C PRO A 147 -10.59 17.69 6.57
N ASN A 148 -11.13 17.95 5.39
CA ASN A 148 -12.50 17.58 5.00
C ASN A 148 -12.60 16.14 4.46
N GLY A 149 -11.49 15.40 4.46
CA GLY A 149 -11.38 14.04 3.94
C GLY A 149 -10.84 13.99 2.51
N LEU A 150 -11.17 12.91 1.80
CA LEU A 150 -10.82 12.64 0.40
C LEU A 150 -11.82 13.24 -0.56
#